data_53d542fafa967324347cdcbfa29e3848
#
_entry.id   53d542fafa967324347cdcbfa29e3848
#
_cell.length_a   1.000
_cell.length_b   1.000
_cell.length_c   1.000
_cell.angle_alpha   90.00
_cell.angle_beta   90.00
_cell.angle_gamma   90.00
#
_symmetry.space_group_name_H-M   'P 1'
#
loop_
_entity.id
_entity.type
_entity.pdbx_description
1 polymer ?
#
loop_
_entity_poly.entity_id
_entity_poly.type
_entity_poly.pdbx_seq_one_letter_code
_entity_poly.pdbx_strand_id
1 'polypeptide(L)'
;MFNCESGANFIREFEIPFEDKGWKIGLVVGPSGSGKTSIGRALPCGITDIRAGWATDKPIIDCIAPRGDFNAVTSALASVGLGDVPAWLRPFHVLSNGEQFRAGLARLIAEAPALAVVDEFSSVVDRQIARIGSLAFGKSWRRTNGQCVLLSCHYDIARWLRPDWIFDTAKGELTAGRCLRPRPPIELEIRRTDGSWWPLFEPHHYLKLPRMIAAKYYVGFVGGEPVCHVATSPRLEIGGMRACRLVVMPEWQGAGISIRFLNEVCRLVMAGEHGYGDRVWRGVYFHTSHPGLVAALRRRPEWRQTSATLYGGNKAKSYESINRSGCHVSTGYGGHFRAVQGFLYHGGKEAQCTS
;
A
#
# COMPACT_ATOMS: atom_id res chain seq x y z
N MET A 1 3.17 -49.16 -9.89
CA MET A 1 2.29 -49.42 -8.74
C MET A 1 3.13 -49.19 -7.51
N PHE A 2 2.91 -48.13 -6.79
CA PHE A 2 3.58 -47.86 -5.52
C PHE A 2 2.74 -48.56 -4.45
N ASN A 3 3.27 -49.61 -3.80
CA ASN A 3 2.67 -50.22 -2.64
C ASN A 3 2.81 -49.27 -1.46
N CYS A 4 1.80 -48.43 -1.23
CA CYS A 4 1.62 -47.80 0.06
C CYS A 4 0.84 -48.78 0.93
N GLU A 5 1.53 -49.48 1.80
CA GLU A 5 0.91 -50.11 2.93
C GLU A 5 0.19 -49.02 3.74
N SER A 6 -1.00 -49.34 4.21
CA SER A 6 -1.98 -48.50 4.91
C SER A 6 -1.32 -47.38 5.71
N GLY A 7 -1.66 -46.14 5.34
CA GLY A 7 -1.04 -44.94 5.88
C GLY A 7 -1.16 -44.90 7.41
N ALA A 8 -0.06 -44.58 8.06
CA ALA A 8 -0.05 -44.27 9.47
C ALA A 8 -1.01 -43.07 9.68
N ASN A 9 -2.09 -43.30 10.42
CA ASN A 9 -2.98 -42.24 10.83
C ASN A 9 -2.21 -41.32 11.80
N PHE A 10 -1.83 -40.16 11.32
CA PHE A 10 -1.17 -39.17 12.15
C PHE A 10 -2.27 -38.30 12.82
N ILE A 11 -2.54 -38.62 14.10
CA ILE A 11 -3.50 -37.85 14.91
C ILE A 11 -2.72 -36.91 15.80
N ARG A 12 -3.04 -35.63 15.73
CA ARG A 12 -2.59 -34.60 16.67
C ARG A 12 -3.78 -33.88 17.22
N GLU A 13 -3.90 -33.86 18.54
CA GLU A 13 -4.88 -33.08 19.25
C GLU A 13 -4.27 -31.74 19.70
N PHE A 14 -4.96 -30.66 19.47
CA PHE A 14 -4.57 -29.34 19.97
C PHE A 14 -5.81 -28.46 20.12
N GLU A 15 -5.78 -27.59 21.11
CA GLU A 15 -6.80 -26.59 21.32
C GLU A 15 -6.38 -25.26 20.71
N ILE A 16 -7.26 -24.69 19.88
CA ILE A 16 -7.10 -23.34 19.40
C ILE A 16 -8.03 -22.46 20.25
N PRO A 17 -7.57 -21.33 20.80
CA PRO A 17 -8.34 -20.49 21.71
C PRO A 17 -9.42 -19.69 20.97
N PHE A 18 -10.40 -20.36 20.33
CA PHE A 18 -11.47 -19.71 19.57
C PHE A 18 -12.46 -18.95 20.46
N GLU A 19 -12.69 -19.44 21.66
CA GLU A 19 -13.63 -18.83 22.60
C GLU A 19 -13.11 -17.52 23.19
N ASP A 20 -11.81 -17.33 23.20
CA ASP A 20 -11.21 -16.05 23.59
C ASP A 20 -11.43 -15.02 22.51
N LYS A 21 -12.33 -14.06 22.76
CA LYS A 21 -12.64 -12.94 21.84
C LYS A 21 -11.52 -11.92 21.75
N GLY A 22 -10.44 -12.06 22.49
CA GLY A 22 -9.32 -11.11 22.55
C GLY A 22 -8.38 -11.14 21.35
N TRP A 23 -8.35 -12.20 20.55
CA TRP A 23 -7.46 -12.31 19.40
C TRP A 23 -8.11 -11.83 18.09
N LYS A 24 -7.28 -11.41 17.14
CA LYS A 24 -7.68 -10.94 15.80
C LYS A 24 -7.10 -11.78 14.67
N ILE A 25 -5.87 -12.26 14.84
CA ILE A 25 -5.12 -12.96 13.80
C ILE A 25 -4.45 -14.19 14.40
N GLY A 26 -4.84 -15.36 13.93
CA GLY A 26 -4.16 -16.62 14.14
C GLY A 26 -3.32 -17.00 12.92
N LEU A 27 -2.23 -17.69 13.14
CA LEU A 27 -1.36 -18.19 12.07
C LEU A 27 -1.05 -19.68 12.29
N VAL A 28 -1.39 -20.50 11.31
CA VAL A 28 -0.98 -21.90 11.26
C VAL A 28 0.15 -22.02 10.25
N VAL A 29 1.32 -22.47 10.70
CA VAL A 29 2.51 -22.65 9.85
C VAL A 29 2.96 -24.09 9.83
N GLY A 30 3.67 -24.46 8.78
CA GLY A 30 4.31 -25.78 8.66
C GLY A 30 4.60 -26.16 7.21
N PRO A 31 5.36 -27.22 6.98
CA PRO A 31 5.70 -27.66 5.64
C PRO A 31 4.47 -28.10 4.83
N SER A 32 4.62 -28.23 3.52
CA SER A 32 3.56 -28.76 2.66
C SER A 32 3.20 -30.17 3.12
N GLY A 33 1.92 -30.54 3.07
CA GLY A 33 1.44 -31.84 3.50
C GLY A 33 1.32 -32.04 5.02
N SER A 34 1.60 -31.04 5.87
CA SER A 34 1.53 -31.16 7.33
C SER A 34 0.12 -31.02 7.93
N GLY A 35 -0.92 -31.05 7.11
CA GLY A 35 -2.32 -31.03 7.59
C GLY A 35 -2.93 -29.63 7.78
N LYS A 36 -2.27 -28.54 7.39
CA LYS A 36 -2.79 -27.17 7.55
C LYS A 36 -4.18 -26.97 6.95
N THR A 37 -4.39 -27.43 5.71
CA THR A 37 -5.68 -27.35 5.01
C THR A 37 -6.76 -28.16 5.74
N SER A 38 -6.40 -29.33 6.30
CA SER A 38 -7.33 -30.15 7.09
C SER A 38 -7.76 -29.42 8.35
N ILE A 39 -6.83 -28.75 9.03
CA ILE A 39 -7.12 -27.88 10.17
C ILE A 39 -8.09 -26.77 9.74
N GLY A 40 -7.79 -26.07 8.64
CA GLY A 40 -8.66 -24.99 8.17
C GLY A 40 -10.09 -25.45 7.84
N ARG A 41 -10.23 -26.63 7.26
CA ARG A 41 -11.55 -27.24 6.95
C ARG A 41 -12.33 -27.67 8.19
N ALA A 42 -11.64 -28.02 9.26
CA ALA A 42 -12.27 -28.39 10.53
C ALA A 42 -12.80 -27.18 11.31
N LEU A 43 -12.41 -25.95 10.94
CA LEU A 43 -12.89 -24.73 11.59
C LEU A 43 -14.34 -24.42 11.19
N PRO A 44 -15.15 -23.79 12.10
CA PRO A 44 -16.59 -23.63 11.90
C PRO A 44 -17.01 -22.91 10.63
N CYS A 45 -16.21 -21.97 10.09
CA CYS A 45 -16.52 -21.21 8.87
C CYS A 45 -16.00 -21.89 7.58
N GLY A 46 -15.20 -22.97 7.71
CA GLY A 46 -14.49 -23.54 6.56
C GLY A 46 -13.46 -22.59 5.96
N ILE A 47 -12.91 -22.95 4.79
CA ILE A 47 -11.90 -22.13 4.11
C ILE A 47 -12.58 -21.02 3.30
N THR A 48 -12.13 -19.81 3.53
CA THR A 48 -12.50 -18.61 2.77
C THR A 48 -11.57 -18.47 1.57
N ASP A 49 -12.08 -18.72 0.37
CA ASP A 49 -11.30 -18.52 -0.86
C ASP A 49 -11.34 -17.05 -1.29
N ILE A 50 -10.26 -16.33 -1.02
CA ILE A 50 -10.13 -14.91 -1.38
C ILE A 50 -9.97 -14.68 -2.89
N ARG A 51 -9.78 -15.76 -3.69
CA ARG A 51 -9.63 -15.71 -5.14
C ARG A 51 -10.91 -16.06 -5.88
N ALA A 52 -11.82 -16.78 -5.26
CA ALA A 52 -13.10 -17.17 -5.84
C ALA A 52 -14.13 -16.03 -5.82
N GLY A 53 -15.17 -16.18 -6.64
CA GLY A 53 -16.33 -15.29 -6.63
C GLY A 53 -16.10 -13.89 -7.19
N TRP A 54 -15.06 -13.70 -8.00
CA TRP A 54 -14.85 -12.46 -8.74
C TRP A 54 -15.59 -12.52 -10.09
N ALA A 55 -16.33 -11.46 -10.42
CA ALA A 55 -16.95 -11.34 -11.74
C ALA A 55 -15.87 -11.19 -12.82
N THR A 56 -16.07 -11.85 -13.94
CA THR A 56 -15.11 -11.85 -15.06
C THR A 56 -15.16 -10.59 -15.90
N ASP A 57 -16.29 -9.87 -15.87
CA ASP A 57 -16.61 -8.71 -16.69
C ASP A 57 -16.62 -7.39 -15.92
N LYS A 58 -16.43 -7.44 -14.58
CA LYS A 58 -16.49 -6.24 -13.74
C LYS A 58 -15.13 -5.90 -13.15
N PRO A 59 -14.83 -4.61 -12.99
CA PRO A 59 -13.63 -4.16 -12.30
C PRO A 59 -13.67 -4.56 -10.82
N ILE A 60 -12.49 -4.78 -10.21
CA ILE A 60 -12.40 -5.24 -8.83
C ILE A 60 -13.05 -4.28 -7.84
N ILE A 61 -13.03 -2.97 -8.13
CA ILE A 61 -13.64 -1.95 -7.27
C ILE A 61 -15.17 -2.15 -7.12
N ASP A 62 -15.83 -2.67 -8.14
CA ASP A 62 -17.26 -2.94 -8.13
C ASP A 62 -17.59 -4.32 -7.53
N CYS A 63 -16.59 -5.20 -7.41
CA CYS A 63 -16.74 -6.54 -6.82
C CYS A 63 -16.49 -6.55 -5.31
N ILE A 64 -15.71 -5.60 -4.80
CA ILE A 64 -15.41 -5.49 -3.37
C ILE A 64 -16.57 -4.77 -2.69
N ALA A 65 -17.29 -5.47 -1.81
CA ALA A 65 -18.46 -4.94 -1.10
C ALA A 65 -19.42 -4.17 -2.04
N PRO A 66 -20.14 -4.83 -2.97
CA PRO A 66 -20.90 -4.18 -4.05
C PRO A 66 -21.99 -3.19 -3.58
N ARG A 67 -22.36 -3.26 -2.30
CA ARG A 67 -23.27 -2.31 -1.63
C ARG A 67 -22.56 -1.36 -0.68
N GLY A 68 -21.23 -1.42 -0.67
CA GLY A 68 -20.40 -0.63 0.23
C GLY A 68 -20.18 0.81 -0.26
N ASP A 69 -19.74 1.65 0.66
CA ASP A 69 -19.30 3.01 0.34
C ASP A 69 -18.00 2.97 -0.50
N PHE A 70 -17.95 3.78 -1.54
CA PHE A 70 -16.77 3.95 -2.40
C PHE A 70 -15.50 4.25 -1.59
N ASN A 71 -15.60 5.09 -0.57
CA ASN A 71 -14.44 5.43 0.26
C ASN A 71 -13.97 4.22 1.10
N ALA A 72 -14.88 3.38 1.56
CA ALA A 72 -14.53 2.15 2.28
C ALA A 72 -13.77 1.18 1.36
N VAL A 73 -14.26 0.96 0.14
CA VAL A 73 -13.63 0.08 -0.85
C VAL A 73 -12.23 0.59 -1.23
N THR A 74 -12.11 1.86 -1.60
CA THR A 74 -10.82 2.45 -1.98
C THR A 74 -9.84 2.51 -0.81
N SER A 75 -10.34 2.71 0.41
CA SER A 75 -9.54 2.63 1.63
C SER A 75 -9.03 1.22 1.89
N ALA A 76 -9.86 0.19 1.68
CA ALA A 76 -9.44 -1.20 1.80
C ALA A 76 -8.34 -1.56 0.79
N LEU A 77 -8.53 -1.21 -0.49
CA LEU A 77 -7.53 -1.40 -1.56
C LEU A 77 -6.21 -0.70 -1.24
N ALA A 78 -6.26 0.57 -0.86
CA ALA A 78 -5.06 1.32 -0.50
C ALA A 78 -4.37 0.75 0.77
N SER A 79 -5.15 0.24 1.73
CA SER A 79 -4.64 -0.24 3.02
C SER A 79 -3.80 -1.51 2.89
N VAL A 80 -4.05 -2.34 1.90
CA VAL A 80 -3.28 -3.56 1.59
C VAL A 80 -2.14 -3.30 0.59
N GLY A 81 -1.96 -2.04 0.18
CA GLY A 81 -0.91 -1.65 -0.75
C GLY A 81 -1.25 -1.87 -2.22
N LEU A 82 -2.52 -2.03 -2.58
CA LEU A 82 -2.97 -1.94 -3.97
C LEU A 82 -3.32 -0.49 -4.28
N GLY A 83 -2.29 0.35 -4.45
CA GLY A 83 -2.43 1.78 -4.66
C GLY A 83 -2.53 2.18 -6.14
N ASP A 84 -2.44 1.24 -7.07
CA ASP A 84 -2.57 1.52 -8.51
C ASP A 84 -4.03 1.64 -8.91
N VAL A 85 -4.50 2.88 -9.09
CA VAL A 85 -5.89 3.16 -9.49
C VAL A 85 -6.28 2.49 -10.81
N PRO A 86 -5.44 2.47 -11.87
CA PRO A 86 -5.69 1.66 -13.05
C PRO A 86 -5.98 0.17 -12.78
N ALA A 87 -5.31 -0.45 -11.81
CA ALA A 87 -5.59 -1.84 -11.43
C ALA A 87 -7.00 -2.02 -10.83
N TRP A 88 -7.53 -1.02 -10.12
CA TRP A 88 -8.88 -1.05 -9.55
C TRP A 88 -9.99 -1.18 -10.60
N LEU A 89 -9.72 -0.66 -11.81
CA LEU A 89 -10.65 -0.62 -12.93
C LEU A 89 -10.53 -1.84 -13.86
N ARG A 90 -9.76 -2.84 -13.46
CA ARG A 90 -9.57 -4.09 -14.21
C ARG A 90 -10.32 -5.25 -13.55
N PRO A 91 -10.79 -6.23 -14.31
CA PRO A 91 -11.28 -7.49 -13.78
C PRO A 91 -10.17 -8.26 -13.05
N PHE A 92 -10.55 -9.03 -12.04
CA PHE A 92 -9.60 -9.75 -11.17
C PHE A 92 -8.63 -10.66 -11.92
N HIS A 93 -9.11 -11.39 -12.92
CA HIS A 93 -8.31 -12.39 -13.64
C HIS A 93 -7.19 -11.81 -14.51
N VAL A 94 -7.26 -10.51 -14.87
CA VAL A 94 -6.19 -9.84 -15.65
C VAL A 94 -5.14 -9.16 -14.77
N LEU A 95 -5.31 -9.21 -13.46
CA LEU A 95 -4.36 -8.68 -12.51
C LEU A 95 -3.16 -9.65 -12.35
N SER A 96 -1.99 -9.12 -12.03
CA SER A 96 -0.84 -9.93 -11.62
C SER A 96 -1.14 -10.69 -10.32
N ASN A 97 -0.40 -11.77 -10.04
CA ASN A 97 -0.56 -12.55 -8.80
C ASN A 97 -0.47 -11.69 -7.54
N GLY A 98 0.44 -10.72 -7.52
CA GLY A 98 0.58 -9.79 -6.40
C GLY A 98 -0.61 -8.85 -6.23
N GLU A 99 -1.17 -8.35 -7.34
CA GLU A 99 -2.38 -7.53 -7.33
C GLU A 99 -3.61 -8.35 -6.94
N GLN A 100 -3.75 -9.58 -7.46
CA GLN A 100 -4.82 -10.51 -7.08
C GLN A 100 -4.80 -10.83 -5.59
N PHE A 101 -3.62 -11.12 -5.04
CA PHE A 101 -3.44 -11.36 -3.61
C PHE A 101 -3.91 -10.16 -2.79
N ARG A 102 -3.47 -8.96 -3.14
CA ARG A 102 -3.87 -7.72 -2.46
C ARG A 102 -5.36 -7.42 -2.63
N ALA A 103 -5.92 -7.63 -3.82
CA ALA A 103 -7.36 -7.45 -4.05
C ALA A 103 -8.20 -8.39 -3.19
N GLY A 104 -7.80 -9.67 -3.07
CA GLY A 104 -8.42 -10.64 -2.17
C GLY A 104 -8.38 -10.21 -0.70
N LEU A 105 -7.23 -9.70 -0.24
CA LEU A 105 -7.08 -9.16 1.11
C LEU A 105 -7.92 -7.89 1.32
N ALA A 106 -8.04 -7.02 0.33
CA ALA A 106 -8.88 -5.83 0.39
C ALA A 106 -10.36 -6.19 0.53
N ARG A 107 -10.83 -7.18 -0.25
CA ARG A 107 -12.20 -7.70 -0.15
C ARG A 107 -12.46 -8.27 1.24
N LEU A 108 -11.55 -9.09 1.75
CA LEU A 108 -11.67 -9.66 3.09
C LEU A 108 -11.77 -8.58 4.18
N ILE A 109 -10.99 -7.50 4.08
CA ILE A 109 -11.05 -6.35 5.01
C ILE A 109 -12.36 -5.59 4.88
N ALA A 110 -12.86 -5.39 3.66
CA ALA A 110 -14.09 -4.63 3.41
C ALA A 110 -15.34 -5.40 3.89
N GLU A 111 -15.36 -6.71 3.69
CA GLU A 111 -16.44 -7.60 4.12
C GLU A 111 -16.38 -7.91 5.62
N ALA A 112 -15.19 -7.94 6.19
CA ALA A 112 -14.90 -8.16 7.60
C ALA A 112 -15.78 -9.24 8.27
N PRO A 113 -15.80 -10.49 7.76
CA PRO A 113 -16.60 -11.56 8.36
C PRO A 113 -16.19 -11.80 9.82
N ALA A 114 -17.10 -12.33 10.63
CA ALA A 114 -16.84 -12.60 12.04
C ALA A 114 -15.63 -13.54 12.22
N LEU A 115 -15.54 -14.57 11.38
CA LEU A 115 -14.39 -15.47 11.29
C LEU A 115 -14.06 -15.74 9.80
N ALA A 116 -12.78 -15.71 9.44
CA ALA A 116 -12.29 -16.12 8.14
C ALA A 116 -11.11 -17.08 8.28
N VAL A 117 -11.00 -18.05 7.38
CA VAL A 117 -9.85 -18.95 7.29
C VAL A 117 -9.29 -18.86 5.88
N VAL A 118 -8.09 -18.35 5.73
CA VAL A 118 -7.44 -18.20 4.42
C VAL A 118 -6.34 -19.23 4.27
N ASP A 119 -6.54 -20.16 3.32
CA ASP A 119 -5.53 -21.17 3.00
C ASP A 119 -4.51 -20.64 2.00
N GLU A 120 -3.34 -21.26 1.99
CA GLU A 120 -2.21 -20.88 1.14
C GLU A 120 -1.86 -19.39 1.20
N PHE A 121 -2.02 -18.79 2.35
CA PHE A 121 -1.72 -17.37 2.53
C PHE A 121 -0.29 -17.07 2.09
N SER A 122 -0.17 -16.20 1.08
CA SER A 122 1.09 -15.76 0.46
C SER A 122 1.86 -16.81 -0.37
N SER A 123 1.28 -17.96 -0.70
CA SER A 123 2.01 -19.04 -1.43
C SER A 123 2.34 -18.68 -2.88
N VAL A 124 1.56 -17.82 -3.50
CA VAL A 124 1.59 -17.52 -4.94
C VAL A 124 2.26 -16.20 -5.29
N VAL A 125 2.82 -15.53 -4.32
CA VAL A 125 3.49 -14.23 -4.49
C VAL A 125 4.94 -14.30 -4.04
N ASP A 126 5.77 -13.42 -4.61
CA ASP A 126 7.16 -13.32 -4.19
C ASP A 126 7.27 -12.93 -2.69
N ARG A 127 8.44 -13.18 -2.12
CA ARG A 127 8.65 -13.04 -0.67
C ARG A 127 8.53 -11.60 -0.19
N GLN A 128 8.88 -10.63 -1.02
CA GLN A 128 8.77 -9.22 -0.67
C GLN A 128 7.30 -8.79 -0.63
N ILE A 129 6.50 -9.16 -1.64
CA ILE A 129 5.04 -8.90 -1.65
C ILE A 129 4.36 -9.61 -0.48
N ALA A 130 4.75 -10.86 -0.18
CA ALA A 130 4.22 -11.61 0.95
C ALA A 130 4.46 -10.91 2.29
N ARG A 131 5.69 -10.43 2.53
CA ARG A 131 6.07 -9.71 3.74
C ARG A 131 5.32 -8.40 3.90
N ILE A 132 5.35 -7.55 2.87
CA ILE A 132 4.69 -6.25 2.91
C ILE A 132 3.16 -6.38 2.91
N GLY A 133 2.61 -7.34 2.16
CA GLY A 133 1.19 -7.68 2.20
C GLY A 133 0.74 -8.13 3.59
N SER A 134 1.53 -9.00 4.25
CA SER A 134 1.28 -9.42 5.63
C SER A 134 1.33 -8.25 6.63
N LEU A 135 2.29 -7.33 6.48
CA LEU A 135 2.38 -6.11 7.28
C LEU A 135 1.14 -5.24 7.12
N ALA A 136 0.75 -4.99 5.87
CA ALA A 136 -0.37 -4.13 5.53
C ALA A 136 -1.70 -4.73 5.98
N PHE A 137 -1.92 -6.02 5.70
CA PHE A 137 -3.09 -6.77 6.14
C PHE A 137 -3.20 -6.80 7.66
N GLY A 138 -2.13 -7.18 8.36
CA GLY A 138 -2.14 -7.26 9.83
C GLY A 138 -2.45 -5.94 10.51
N LYS A 139 -2.03 -4.79 9.94
CA LYS A 139 -2.41 -3.47 10.43
C LYS A 139 -3.88 -3.14 10.19
N SER A 140 -4.40 -3.51 9.03
CA SER A 140 -5.75 -3.14 8.60
C SER A 140 -6.80 -4.05 9.21
N TRP A 141 -6.57 -5.36 9.22
CA TRP A 141 -7.47 -6.34 9.81
C TRP A 141 -7.75 -6.08 11.30
N ARG A 142 -6.73 -5.68 12.05
CA ARG A 142 -6.88 -5.34 13.49
C ARG A 142 -7.82 -4.18 13.78
N ARG A 143 -8.23 -3.43 12.77
CA ARG A 143 -9.21 -2.34 12.88
C ARG A 143 -10.63 -2.81 12.59
N THR A 144 -10.80 -4.03 12.10
CA THR A 144 -12.09 -4.68 11.90
C THR A 144 -12.55 -5.38 13.18
N ASN A 145 -13.79 -5.81 13.18
CA ASN A 145 -14.33 -6.62 14.29
C ASN A 145 -14.10 -8.13 14.08
N GLY A 146 -13.66 -8.55 12.91
CA GLY A 146 -13.46 -9.95 12.56
C GLY A 146 -12.24 -10.59 13.19
N GLN A 147 -12.24 -11.92 13.20
CA GLN A 147 -11.09 -12.79 13.48
C GLN A 147 -10.66 -13.49 12.19
N CYS A 148 -9.38 -13.76 12.01
CA CYS A 148 -8.91 -14.57 10.89
C CYS A 148 -7.83 -15.57 11.28
N VAL A 149 -7.87 -16.73 10.64
CA VAL A 149 -6.82 -17.75 10.70
C VAL A 149 -6.17 -17.85 9.34
N LEU A 150 -4.86 -17.67 9.28
CA LEU A 150 -4.09 -17.74 8.04
C LEU A 150 -3.25 -19.02 8.05
N LEU A 151 -3.34 -19.81 6.99
CA LEU A 151 -2.58 -21.04 6.83
C LEU A 151 -1.45 -20.77 5.83
N SER A 152 -0.20 -21.00 6.22
CA SER A 152 0.96 -20.70 5.37
C SER A 152 2.08 -21.72 5.54
N CYS A 153 2.79 -22.01 4.45
CA CYS A 153 4.04 -22.76 4.51
C CYS A 153 5.26 -21.87 4.84
N HIS A 154 5.05 -20.56 4.98
CA HIS A 154 6.12 -19.58 5.11
C HIS A 154 6.17 -18.99 6.52
N TYR A 155 7.25 -19.27 7.24
CA TYR A 155 7.47 -18.82 8.63
C TYR A 155 7.85 -17.33 8.75
N ASP A 156 8.47 -16.76 7.70
CA ASP A 156 9.02 -15.40 7.73
C ASP A 156 7.95 -14.30 7.78
N ILE A 157 6.71 -14.62 7.35
CA ILE A 157 5.59 -13.68 7.42
C ILE A 157 5.14 -13.38 8.86
N ALA A 158 5.42 -14.27 9.81
CA ALA A 158 4.99 -14.12 11.20
C ALA A 158 5.46 -12.79 11.82
N ARG A 159 6.71 -12.37 11.53
CA ARG A 159 7.25 -11.10 12.02
C ARG A 159 6.52 -9.88 11.46
N TRP A 160 6.09 -9.95 10.22
CA TRP A 160 5.40 -8.86 9.52
C TRP A 160 3.92 -8.79 9.88
N LEU A 161 3.27 -9.95 9.94
CA LEU A 161 1.86 -10.11 10.28
C LEU A 161 1.59 -9.79 11.76
N ARG A 162 2.48 -10.25 12.67
CA ARG A 162 2.34 -10.21 14.13
C ARG A 162 1.04 -10.87 14.61
N PRO A 163 0.87 -12.18 14.38
CA PRO A 163 -0.32 -12.89 14.82
C PRO A 163 -0.44 -12.90 16.35
N ASP A 164 -1.65 -13.08 16.85
CA ASP A 164 -1.92 -13.18 18.29
C ASP A 164 -1.59 -14.56 18.83
N TRP A 165 -1.64 -15.57 17.96
CA TRP A 165 -1.14 -16.92 18.24
C TRP A 165 -0.59 -17.58 16.97
N ILE A 166 0.32 -18.52 17.14
CA ILE A 166 0.94 -19.32 16.06
C ILE A 166 0.84 -20.79 16.44
N PHE A 167 0.29 -21.61 15.54
CA PHE A 167 0.36 -23.06 15.63
C PHE A 167 1.33 -23.58 14.58
N ASP A 168 2.40 -24.25 15.03
CA ASP A 168 3.38 -24.90 14.17
C ASP A 168 3.03 -26.38 14.00
N THR A 169 2.54 -26.76 12.82
CA THR A 169 2.13 -28.13 12.54
C THR A 169 3.29 -29.12 12.49
N ALA A 170 4.51 -28.67 12.23
CA ALA A 170 5.69 -29.54 12.23
C ALA A 170 6.06 -29.98 13.66
N LYS A 171 5.95 -29.03 14.59
CA LYS A 171 6.26 -29.26 16.01
C LYS A 171 5.06 -29.75 16.81
N GLY A 172 3.84 -29.40 16.38
CA GLY A 172 2.62 -29.60 17.15
C GLY A 172 2.49 -28.61 18.32
N GLU A 173 3.13 -27.47 18.23
CA GLU A 173 3.20 -26.48 19.30
C GLU A 173 2.30 -25.28 19.01
N LEU A 174 1.51 -24.88 20.00
CA LEU A 174 0.77 -23.63 20.00
C LEU A 174 1.53 -22.59 20.83
N THR A 175 1.91 -21.49 20.20
CA THR A 175 2.47 -20.32 20.88
C THR A 175 1.38 -19.25 20.96
N ALA A 176 0.90 -18.96 22.16
CA ALA A 176 -0.05 -17.89 22.42
C ALA A 176 0.65 -16.58 22.78
N GLY A 177 -0.03 -15.47 22.50
CA GLY A 177 0.48 -14.13 22.72
C GLY A 177 1.02 -13.48 21.43
N ARG A 178 0.89 -12.15 21.36
CA ARG A 178 1.44 -11.39 20.23
C ARG A 178 2.89 -11.76 20.06
N CYS A 179 3.29 -12.09 18.83
CA CYS A 179 4.70 -12.27 18.52
C CYS A 179 5.48 -11.09 19.09
N LEU A 180 6.16 -11.29 20.22
CA LEU A 180 6.81 -10.21 21.00
C LEU A 180 7.98 -9.58 20.26
N ARG A 181 8.41 -10.18 19.14
CA ARG A 181 9.47 -9.63 18.32
C ARG A 181 8.97 -8.39 17.59
N PRO A 182 9.68 -7.26 17.68
CA PRO A 182 9.34 -6.07 16.88
C PRO A 182 9.38 -6.42 15.41
N ARG A 183 8.56 -5.69 14.62
CA ARG A 183 8.66 -5.79 13.15
C ARG A 183 10.06 -5.39 12.71
N PRO A 184 10.62 -6.04 11.69
CA PRO A 184 11.87 -5.57 11.12
C PRO A 184 11.76 -4.10 10.75
N PRO A 185 12.72 -3.24 11.13
CA PRO A 185 12.72 -1.86 10.72
C PRO A 185 12.88 -1.78 9.20
N ILE A 186 12.19 -0.83 8.58
CA ILE A 186 12.43 -0.47 7.19
C ILE A 186 13.26 0.81 7.24
N GLU A 187 14.56 0.66 7.00
CA GLU A 187 15.49 1.77 6.92
C GLU A 187 15.40 2.37 5.51
N LEU A 188 14.96 3.61 5.43
CA LEU A 188 14.80 4.34 4.17
C LEU A 188 15.89 5.39 4.06
N GLU A 189 16.84 5.15 3.17
CA GLU A 189 17.85 6.13 2.80
C GLU A 189 17.31 7.02 1.68
N ILE A 190 17.41 8.35 1.83
CA ILE A 190 16.91 9.31 0.83
C ILE A 190 18.09 10.04 0.21
N ARG A 191 18.19 9.96 -1.11
CA ARG A 191 19.24 10.65 -1.87
C ARG A 191 18.62 11.61 -2.86
N ARG A 192 19.19 12.82 -2.95
CA ARG A 192 18.95 13.71 -4.09
C ARG A 192 19.71 13.17 -5.30
N THR A 193 19.01 13.03 -6.41
CA THR A 193 19.51 12.43 -7.64
C THR A 193 19.24 13.33 -8.85
N ASP A 194 19.59 12.86 -10.01
CA ASP A 194 19.18 13.44 -11.28
C ASP A 194 17.94 12.73 -11.86
N GLY A 195 17.52 13.13 -13.05
CA GLY A 195 16.35 12.56 -13.70
C GLY A 195 16.57 11.20 -14.36
N SER A 196 17.75 10.59 -14.27
CA SER A 196 18.07 9.29 -14.88
C SER A 196 17.29 8.12 -14.26
N TRP A 197 16.82 8.29 -13.04
CA TRP A 197 16.02 7.30 -12.33
C TRP A 197 14.53 7.27 -12.75
N TRP A 198 14.03 8.33 -13.40
CA TRP A 198 12.62 8.41 -13.77
C TRP A 198 12.14 7.25 -14.67
N PRO A 199 12.87 6.76 -15.67
CA PRO A 199 12.44 5.63 -16.48
C PRO A 199 12.13 4.36 -15.69
N LEU A 200 12.79 4.13 -14.55
CA LEU A 200 12.49 3.01 -13.66
C LEU A 200 11.13 3.16 -12.97
N PHE A 201 10.77 4.38 -12.58
CA PHE A 201 9.55 4.67 -11.82
C PHE A 201 8.35 5.03 -12.70
N GLU A 202 8.58 5.51 -13.92
CA GLU A 202 7.53 5.94 -14.84
C GLU A 202 6.45 4.89 -15.11
N PRO A 203 6.78 3.60 -15.34
CA PRO A 203 5.77 2.56 -15.58
C PRO A 203 4.78 2.40 -14.44
N HIS A 204 5.19 2.72 -13.21
CA HIS A 204 4.40 2.60 -11.99
C HIS A 204 3.69 3.90 -11.59
N HIS A 205 3.87 4.96 -12.36
CA HIS A 205 3.13 6.20 -12.17
C HIS A 205 1.81 6.14 -12.95
N TYR A 206 0.70 6.43 -12.30
CA TYR A 206 -0.64 6.36 -12.89
C TYR A 206 -0.87 7.28 -14.11
N LEU A 207 0.03 8.21 -14.37
CA LEU A 207 0.07 9.06 -15.56
C LEU A 207 1.34 8.78 -16.36
N LYS A 208 1.18 8.61 -17.65
CA LYS A 208 2.31 8.62 -18.57
C LYS A 208 2.80 10.06 -18.74
N LEU A 209 3.88 10.40 -18.07
CA LEU A 209 4.44 11.75 -18.07
C LEU A 209 5.94 11.67 -18.38
N PRO A 210 6.44 12.53 -19.26
CA PRO A 210 7.87 12.60 -19.53
C PRO A 210 8.65 13.08 -18.31
N ARG A 211 9.97 12.92 -18.34
CA ARG A 211 10.85 13.51 -17.34
C ARG A 211 10.60 15.02 -17.21
N MET A 212 10.54 15.52 -15.98
CA MET A 212 10.39 16.96 -15.74
C MET A 212 11.67 17.71 -16.10
N ILE A 213 11.50 18.84 -16.78
CA ILE A 213 12.57 19.80 -17.00
C ILE A 213 12.70 20.68 -15.75
N ALA A 214 13.93 21.08 -15.41
CA ALA A 214 14.23 21.98 -14.28
C ALA A 214 13.68 21.49 -12.91
N ALA A 215 13.59 20.18 -12.72
CA ALA A 215 13.24 19.58 -11.45
C ALA A 215 14.47 19.02 -10.72
N LYS A 216 14.37 18.89 -9.41
CA LYS A 216 15.28 18.10 -8.58
C LYS A 216 14.55 16.82 -8.18
N TYR A 217 15.27 15.73 -8.16
CA TYR A 217 14.74 14.40 -7.95
C TYR A 217 15.27 13.82 -6.66
N TYR A 218 14.42 13.09 -5.99
CA TYR A 218 14.77 12.33 -4.78
C TYR A 218 14.35 10.89 -4.97
N VAL A 219 15.24 9.99 -4.62
CA VAL A 219 15.00 8.54 -4.62
C VAL A 219 15.24 8.02 -3.22
N GLY A 220 14.30 7.22 -2.74
CA GLY A 220 14.44 6.48 -1.51
C GLY A 220 14.92 5.06 -1.79
N PHE A 221 15.87 4.58 -0.99
CA PHE A 221 16.48 3.27 -1.09
C PHE A 221 16.24 2.47 0.19
N VAL A 222 16.04 1.17 0.04
CA VAL A 222 16.02 0.21 1.14
C VAL A 222 16.98 -0.92 0.80
N GLY A 223 18.00 -1.12 1.64
CA GLY A 223 19.04 -2.10 1.36
C GLY A 223 19.80 -1.88 0.04
N GLY A 224 19.88 -0.63 -0.43
CA GLY A 224 20.51 -0.26 -1.70
C GLY A 224 19.57 -0.33 -2.92
N GLU A 225 18.37 -0.91 -2.79
CA GLU A 225 17.38 -0.98 -3.87
C GLU A 225 16.53 0.29 -3.93
N PRO A 226 16.27 0.87 -5.12
CA PRO A 226 15.42 2.04 -5.30
C PRO A 226 13.95 1.66 -5.11
N VAL A 227 13.28 2.24 -4.10
CA VAL A 227 11.92 1.86 -3.71
C VAL A 227 10.88 2.95 -3.89
N CYS A 228 11.29 4.21 -3.93
CA CYS A 228 10.36 5.31 -4.12
C CYS A 228 11.04 6.53 -4.74
N HIS A 229 10.24 7.37 -5.38
CA HIS A 229 10.67 8.52 -6.15
C HIS A 229 9.73 9.70 -5.95
N VAL A 230 10.28 10.91 -5.92
CA VAL A 230 9.53 12.16 -6.03
C VAL A 230 10.38 13.21 -6.72
N ALA A 231 9.75 14.07 -7.51
CA ALA A 231 10.37 15.24 -8.11
C ALA A 231 9.89 16.52 -7.43
N THR A 232 10.78 17.51 -7.30
CA THR A 232 10.44 18.83 -6.76
C THR A 232 10.78 19.91 -7.77
N SER A 233 9.96 20.96 -7.82
CA SER A 233 10.19 22.13 -8.67
C SER A 233 9.70 23.41 -8.00
N PRO A 234 10.32 24.57 -8.26
CA PRO A 234 9.84 25.86 -7.75
C PRO A 234 8.46 26.23 -8.30
N ARG A 235 7.67 26.87 -7.44
CA ARG A 235 6.46 27.62 -7.81
C ARG A 235 6.72 29.09 -7.51
N LEU A 236 7.35 29.77 -8.46
CA LEU A 236 7.83 31.14 -8.27
C LEU A 236 6.69 32.12 -7.96
N GLU A 237 5.51 31.90 -8.57
CA GLU A 237 4.31 32.73 -8.40
C GLU A 237 3.85 32.87 -6.94
N ILE A 238 4.06 31.83 -6.14
CA ILE A 238 3.57 31.78 -4.75
C ILE A 238 4.70 31.62 -3.72
N GLY A 239 5.95 31.72 -4.17
CA GLY A 239 7.12 31.60 -3.27
C GLY A 239 7.26 30.24 -2.59
N GLY A 240 6.78 29.17 -3.23
CA GLY A 240 6.78 27.81 -2.70
C GLY A 240 7.42 26.79 -3.63
N MET A 241 7.60 25.57 -3.13
CA MET A 241 8.02 24.41 -3.91
C MET A 241 6.82 23.52 -4.21
N ARG A 242 6.89 22.73 -5.26
CA ARG A 242 5.92 21.67 -5.57
C ARG A 242 6.63 20.33 -5.59
N ALA A 243 6.12 19.38 -4.81
CA ALA A 243 6.43 17.98 -4.97
C ALA A 243 5.43 17.33 -5.94
N CYS A 244 5.90 16.46 -6.80
CA CYS A 244 5.09 15.76 -7.79
C CYS A 244 5.77 14.46 -8.23
N ARG A 245 5.06 13.62 -9.02
CA ARG A 245 5.57 12.33 -9.48
C ARG A 245 6.01 11.42 -8.34
N LEU A 246 5.23 11.40 -7.26
CA LEU A 246 5.43 10.45 -6.17
C LEU A 246 5.08 9.04 -6.66
N VAL A 247 6.04 8.17 -6.61
CA VAL A 247 5.92 6.74 -6.96
C VAL A 247 6.51 5.92 -5.84
N VAL A 248 5.86 4.82 -5.50
CA VAL A 248 6.41 3.75 -4.66
C VAL A 248 6.31 2.46 -5.46
N MET A 249 7.41 1.72 -5.53
CA MET A 249 7.46 0.44 -6.25
C MET A 249 6.38 -0.52 -5.75
N PRO A 250 5.74 -1.30 -6.62
CA PRO A 250 4.58 -2.13 -6.27
C PRO A 250 4.81 -3.05 -5.08
N GLU A 251 5.98 -3.67 -4.99
CA GLU A 251 6.35 -4.59 -3.92
C GLU A 251 6.48 -3.91 -2.54
N TRP A 252 6.65 -2.58 -2.51
CA TRP A 252 6.78 -1.78 -1.30
C TRP A 252 5.50 -1.01 -0.93
N GLN A 253 4.46 -1.05 -1.77
CA GLN A 253 3.19 -0.41 -1.46
C GLN A 253 2.51 -1.09 -0.26
N GLY A 254 1.93 -0.27 0.63
CA GLY A 254 1.38 -0.75 1.92
C GLY A 254 2.36 -0.75 3.09
N ALA A 255 3.67 -0.65 2.84
CA ALA A 255 4.70 -0.54 3.89
C ALA A 255 4.63 0.79 4.68
N GLY A 256 3.92 1.80 4.18
CA GLY A 256 3.84 3.14 4.77
C GLY A 256 5.02 4.05 4.38
N ILE A 257 5.75 3.68 3.32
CA ILE A 257 6.92 4.42 2.83
C ILE A 257 6.51 5.76 2.20
N SER A 258 5.43 5.81 1.42
CA SER A 258 5.05 6.98 0.61
C SER A 258 4.97 8.28 1.41
N ILE A 259 4.27 8.28 2.53
CA ILE A 259 4.10 9.48 3.37
C ILE A 259 5.39 9.82 4.12
N ARG A 260 6.10 8.83 4.64
CA ARG A 260 7.38 9.06 5.33
C ARG A 260 8.40 9.67 4.38
N PHE A 261 8.52 9.12 3.17
CA PHE A 261 9.39 9.63 2.12
C PHE A 261 9.01 11.05 1.70
N LEU A 262 7.72 11.29 1.41
CA LEU A 262 7.25 12.61 1.01
C LEU A 262 7.50 13.66 2.10
N ASN A 263 7.20 13.34 3.36
CA ASN A 263 7.43 14.24 4.50
C ASN A 263 8.91 14.58 4.64
N GLU A 264 9.77 13.58 4.55
CA GLU A 264 11.21 13.78 4.71
C GLU A 264 11.78 14.63 3.56
N VAL A 265 11.39 14.37 2.32
CA VAL A 265 11.79 15.23 1.19
C VAL A 265 11.27 16.65 1.38
N CYS A 266 10.04 16.85 1.86
CA CYS A 266 9.51 18.19 2.15
C CYS A 266 10.34 18.88 3.24
N ARG A 267 10.74 18.15 4.29
CA ARG A 267 11.61 18.66 5.37
C ARG A 267 12.97 19.10 4.83
N LEU A 268 13.63 18.25 4.02
CA LEU A 268 14.91 18.57 3.37
C LEU A 268 14.78 19.82 2.49
N VAL A 269 13.73 19.92 1.69
CA VAL A 269 13.47 21.08 0.85
C VAL A 269 13.31 22.36 1.68
N MET A 270 12.58 22.32 2.81
CA MET A 270 12.39 23.48 3.67
C MET A 270 13.65 23.83 4.46
N ALA A 271 14.52 22.87 4.73
CA ALA A 271 15.82 23.06 5.35
C ALA A 271 16.88 23.64 4.40
N GLY A 272 16.53 23.91 3.13
CA GLY A 272 17.47 24.46 2.15
C GLY A 272 18.16 23.41 1.27
N GLU A 273 17.92 22.13 1.51
CA GLU A 273 18.55 21.03 0.74
C GLU A 273 17.86 20.76 -0.61
N HIS A 274 17.35 21.81 -1.24
CA HIS A 274 16.56 21.71 -2.48
C HIS A 274 17.39 21.87 -3.77
N GLY A 275 18.63 22.36 -3.67
CA GLY A 275 19.51 22.55 -4.82
C GLY A 275 19.12 23.66 -5.80
N TYR A 276 18.40 24.69 -5.31
CA TYR A 276 18.03 25.91 -6.05
C TYR A 276 18.66 27.18 -5.43
N GLY A 277 19.90 27.09 -4.96
CA GLY A 277 20.61 28.18 -4.29
C GLY A 277 20.09 28.42 -2.86
N ASP A 278 20.32 29.61 -2.33
CA ASP A 278 20.05 29.95 -0.92
C ASP A 278 18.62 30.43 -0.66
N ARG A 279 17.70 30.20 -1.61
CA ARG A 279 16.32 30.65 -1.50
C ARG A 279 15.56 29.86 -0.45
N VAL A 280 15.01 30.54 0.55
CA VAL A 280 14.13 29.95 1.55
C VAL A 280 12.70 29.82 1.00
N TRP A 281 12.11 28.66 1.13
CA TRP A 281 10.75 28.36 0.66
C TRP A 281 9.78 28.26 1.83
N ARG A 282 8.59 28.89 1.69
CA ARG A 282 7.58 28.94 2.76
C ARG A 282 6.77 27.66 2.93
N GLY A 283 6.95 26.69 2.05
CA GLY A 283 6.28 25.39 2.13
C GLY A 283 6.36 24.60 0.82
N VAL A 284 5.93 23.36 0.88
CA VAL A 284 5.93 22.43 -0.26
C VAL A 284 4.50 22.04 -0.59
N TYR A 285 4.07 22.33 -1.81
CA TYR A 285 2.75 21.97 -2.33
C TYR A 285 2.77 20.58 -2.95
N PHE A 286 1.75 19.80 -2.68
CA PHE A 286 1.56 18.47 -3.28
C PHE A 286 0.11 18.34 -3.76
N HIS A 287 -0.07 17.83 -4.99
CA HIS A 287 -1.38 17.63 -5.58
C HIS A 287 -1.58 16.15 -5.89
N THR A 288 -2.72 15.61 -5.51
CA THR A 288 -3.05 14.22 -5.74
C THR A 288 -4.53 14.01 -6.02
N SER A 289 -4.82 13.01 -6.84
CA SER A 289 -6.19 12.48 -7.05
C SER A 289 -6.36 11.13 -6.33
N HIS A 290 -5.32 10.61 -5.71
CA HIS A 290 -5.35 9.29 -5.09
C HIS A 290 -6.10 9.35 -3.74
N PRO A 291 -7.25 8.65 -3.57
CA PRO A 291 -8.08 8.79 -2.38
C PRO A 291 -7.36 8.38 -1.09
N GLY A 292 -6.54 7.31 -1.13
CA GLY A 292 -5.74 6.87 0.02
C GLY A 292 -4.71 7.91 0.48
N LEU A 293 -4.04 8.60 -0.47
CA LEU A 293 -3.11 9.70 -0.13
C LEU A 293 -3.86 10.91 0.43
N VAL A 294 -4.99 11.27 -0.17
CA VAL A 294 -5.85 12.36 0.33
C VAL A 294 -6.25 12.09 1.78
N ALA A 295 -6.77 10.89 2.08
CA ALA A 295 -7.18 10.52 3.42
C ALA A 295 -6.00 10.47 4.41
N ALA A 296 -4.82 10.07 3.96
CA ALA A 296 -3.62 10.03 4.78
C ALA A 296 -3.10 11.44 5.10
N LEU A 297 -3.03 12.33 4.11
CA LEU A 297 -2.54 13.70 4.28
C LEU A 297 -3.47 14.53 5.17
N ARG A 298 -4.80 14.37 5.03
CA ARG A 298 -5.78 15.05 5.89
C ARG A 298 -5.62 14.76 7.38
N ARG A 299 -5.12 13.58 7.73
CA ARG A 299 -4.93 13.15 9.13
C ARG A 299 -3.59 13.59 9.74
N ARG A 300 -2.76 14.27 8.96
CA ARG A 300 -1.40 14.66 9.35
C ARG A 300 -1.36 16.13 9.71
N PRO A 301 -0.92 16.48 10.93
CA PRO A 301 -0.87 17.87 11.38
C PRO A 301 0.12 18.72 10.60
N GLU A 302 1.14 18.12 10.00
CA GLU A 302 2.14 18.80 9.16
C GLU A 302 1.64 19.18 7.77
N TRP A 303 0.42 18.73 7.40
CA TRP A 303 -0.21 18.99 6.11
C TRP A 303 -1.52 19.75 6.27
N ARG A 304 -1.74 20.76 5.42
CA ARG A 304 -3.00 21.49 5.30
C ARG A 304 -3.55 21.35 3.90
N GLN A 305 -4.82 21.00 3.76
CA GLN A 305 -5.50 21.03 2.46
C GLN A 305 -5.70 22.46 2.01
N THR A 306 -5.27 22.78 0.78
CA THR A 306 -5.33 24.14 0.21
C THR A 306 -6.33 24.28 -0.92
N SER A 307 -6.66 23.19 -1.60
CA SER A 307 -7.62 23.21 -2.70
C SER A 307 -8.28 21.85 -2.91
N ALA A 308 -9.48 21.89 -3.49
CA ALA A 308 -10.14 20.75 -4.08
C ALA A 308 -10.74 21.22 -5.41
N THR A 309 -10.26 20.67 -6.51
CA THR A 309 -10.74 21.02 -7.85
C THR A 309 -11.56 19.85 -8.38
N LEU A 310 -12.79 20.13 -8.74
CA LEU A 310 -13.70 19.14 -9.32
C LEU A 310 -13.24 18.72 -10.71
N TYR A 311 -13.87 17.65 -11.21
CA TYR A 311 -13.63 17.07 -12.51
C TYR A 311 -13.57 18.14 -13.64
N GLY A 312 -12.54 18.10 -14.45
CA GLY A 312 -12.35 18.97 -15.61
C GLY A 312 -11.84 20.39 -15.32
N GLY A 313 -11.96 20.90 -14.10
CA GLY A 313 -11.64 22.28 -13.77
C GLY A 313 -10.17 22.67 -13.98
N ASN A 314 -9.24 21.73 -13.78
CA ASN A 314 -7.82 21.98 -14.00
C ASN A 314 -7.44 21.98 -15.49
N LYS A 315 -8.15 21.24 -16.33
CA LYS A 315 -7.85 21.16 -17.77
C LYS A 315 -8.18 22.48 -18.48
N ALA A 316 -9.32 23.09 -18.16
CA ALA A 316 -9.70 24.37 -18.72
C ALA A 316 -8.67 25.47 -18.37
N LYS A 317 -8.29 25.57 -17.09
CA LYS A 317 -7.28 26.53 -16.63
C LYS A 317 -5.91 26.34 -17.28
N SER A 318 -5.46 25.09 -17.44
CA SER A 318 -4.17 24.80 -18.09
C SER A 318 -4.23 25.14 -19.59
N TYR A 319 -5.33 24.85 -20.26
CA TYR A 319 -5.54 25.18 -21.66
C TYR A 319 -5.52 26.68 -21.89
N GLU A 320 -6.22 27.47 -21.07
CA GLU A 320 -6.21 28.93 -21.11
C GLU A 320 -4.80 29.50 -20.87
N SER A 321 -4.06 28.95 -19.90
CA SER A 321 -2.70 29.40 -19.60
C SER A 321 -1.73 29.12 -20.74
N ILE A 322 -1.83 27.96 -21.37
CA ILE A 322 -0.99 27.56 -22.52
C ILE A 322 -1.31 28.45 -23.73
N ASN A 323 -2.59 28.67 -24.01
CA ASN A 323 -2.99 29.54 -25.12
C ASN A 323 -2.52 30.99 -24.93
N ARG A 324 -2.52 31.53 -23.68
CA ARG A 324 -1.97 32.86 -23.38
C ARG A 324 -0.47 32.94 -23.57
N SER A 325 0.25 31.86 -23.38
CA SER A 325 1.72 31.81 -23.57
C SER A 325 2.17 31.64 -25.01
N GLY A 326 1.26 31.48 -25.97
CA GLY A 326 1.58 31.28 -27.38
C GLY A 326 2.24 29.95 -27.71
N CYS A 327 2.34 29.04 -26.74
CA CYS A 327 2.90 27.70 -26.95
C CYS A 327 1.81 26.76 -27.47
N HIS A 328 1.88 26.33 -28.70
CA HIS A 328 1.11 25.22 -29.23
C HIS A 328 1.67 23.89 -28.69
N VAL A 329 1.07 23.38 -27.62
CA VAL A 329 1.45 22.07 -27.09
C VAL A 329 0.44 21.03 -27.59
N SER A 330 0.98 19.97 -28.20
CA SER A 330 0.19 18.79 -28.59
C SER A 330 -0.62 18.24 -27.41
N THR A 331 -1.77 17.69 -27.67
CA THR A 331 -2.90 17.30 -26.82
C THR A 331 -2.64 16.49 -25.54
N GLY A 332 -1.41 16.32 -25.09
CA GLY A 332 -1.04 15.53 -23.90
C GLY A 332 -0.67 16.34 -22.63
N TYR A 333 -0.43 17.63 -22.75
CA TYR A 333 -0.02 18.49 -21.64
C TYR A 333 -1.19 19.31 -21.08
N GLY A 334 -1.29 19.35 -19.78
CA GLY A 334 -2.25 20.20 -19.07
C GLY A 334 -3.34 19.39 -18.38
N GLY A 335 -3.96 20.03 -17.41
CA GLY A 335 -4.92 19.56 -16.42
C GLY A 335 -5.70 18.28 -16.71
N HIS A 336 -6.03 17.61 -15.64
CA HIS A 336 -6.65 16.29 -15.72
C HIS A 336 -8.16 16.38 -15.62
N PHE A 337 -8.88 15.46 -16.26
CA PHE A 337 -10.32 15.31 -16.13
C PHE A 337 -10.80 14.78 -14.78
N ARG A 338 -9.92 14.55 -13.83
CA ARG A 338 -10.24 14.01 -12.52
C ARG A 338 -10.20 15.07 -11.45
N ALA A 339 -10.91 14.84 -10.35
CA ALA A 339 -10.81 15.66 -9.16
C ALA A 339 -9.38 15.62 -8.60
N VAL A 340 -8.81 16.78 -8.31
CA VAL A 340 -7.47 16.94 -7.76
C VAL A 340 -7.56 17.70 -6.47
N GLN A 341 -6.88 17.23 -5.44
CA GLN A 341 -6.78 17.88 -4.14
C GLN A 341 -5.36 18.35 -3.89
N GLY A 342 -5.25 19.60 -3.48
CA GLY A 342 -3.99 20.26 -3.17
C GLY A 342 -3.74 20.32 -1.67
N PHE A 343 -2.50 20.08 -1.30
CA PHE A 343 -2.02 20.12 0.08
C PHE A 343 -0.77 20.96 0.16
N LEU A 344 -0.58 21.59 1.32
CA LEU A 344 0.62 22.32 1.68
C LEU A 344 1.27 21.65 2.88
N TYR A 345 2.52 21.26 2.73
CA TYR A 345 3.40 20.88 3.83
C TYR A 345 4.00 22.15 4.45
N HIS A 346 3.77 22.36 5.74
CA HIS A 346 4.25 23.54 6.48
C HIS A 346 5.20 23.19 7.64
N GLY A 347 5.54 21.89 7.78
CA GLY A 347 6.31 21.39 8.90
C GLY A 347 5.46 21.21 10.16
N GLY A 348 5.91 20.36 11.09
CA GLY A 348 5.34 20.27 12.44
C GLY A 348 5.81 21.43 13.31
N LYS A 349 5.16 21.67 14.45
CA LYS A 349 5.50 22.72 15.42
C LYS A 349 6.95 22.66 15.97
N GLU A 350 7.66 21.55 15.78
CA GLU A 350 9.06 21.39 16.19
C GLU A 350 10.08 22.12 15.30
N ALA A 351 9.69 22.50 14.06
CA ALA A 351 10.58 23.24 13.15
C ALA A 351 10.63 24.77 13.40
N GLN A 352 9.87 25.29 14.36
CA GLN A 352 9.77 26.75 14.62
C GLN A 352 10.49 27.22 15.89
N CYS A 353 11.19 26.33 16.61
CA CYS A 353 11.89 26.69 17.88
C CYS A 353 13.43 26.75 17.78
N THR A 354 13.99 26.94 16.59
CA THR A 354 15.42 27.29 16.45
C THR A 354 15.57 28.41 15.43
N SER A 355 15.35 29.60 15.89
CA SER A 355 15.91 30.84 15.31
C SER A 355 16.49 31.69 16.44
#